data_9ef1fa93ecd71c3bf3f77ab9d433efb6
#
_entry.id   9ef1fa93ecd71c3bf3f77ab9d433efb6
#
_cell.length_a   1.000
_cell.length_b   1.000
_cell.length_c   1.000
_cell.angle_alpha   90.00
_cell.angle_beta   90.00
_cell.angle_gamma   90.00
#
_symmetry.space_group_name_H-M   'P 1'
#
loop_
_entity.id
_entity.type
_entity.pdbx_description
1 polymer ?
#
loop_
_entity_poly.entity_id
_entity_poly.type
_entity_poly.pdbx_seq_one_letter_code
_entity_poly.pdbx_strand_id
1 'polypeptide(L)'
;MMSNVKEVGELLELTSEEACSAELINDDIRPTPLDQRTWNVWHIASLWVGMSVCIPTYMLASNMITGGLSWKEAMCMILLGNLIVAVPMVLNGHAGTRYGIPFPVLGRAAFG
;
A
#
# COMPACT_ATOMS: atom_id res chain seq x y z
N MET A 1 -15.18 -18.06 17.85
CA MET A 1 -13.92 -17.44 17.45
C MET A 1 -14.06 -16.08 16.72
N MET A 2 -15.29 -15.59 16.53
CA MET A 2 -15.59 -14.29 15.86
C MET A 2 -15.99 -13.17 16.84
N SER A 3 -15.90 -13.36 18.15
CA SER A 3 -16.38 -12.38 19.15
C SER A 3 -15.45 -11.18 19.37
N ASN A 4 -14.23 -11.23 18.83
CA ASN A 4 -13.18 -10.24 19.10
C ASN A 4 -12.90 -9.29 17.92
N VAL A 5 -13.76 -9.32 16.89
CA VAL A 5 -13.64 -8.48 15.70
C VAL A 5 -14.93 -7.68 15.51
N LYS A 6 -14.80 -6.36 15.45
CA LYS A 6 -15.90 -5.45 15.14
C LYS A 6 -15.83 -5.05 13.67
N GLU A 7 -16.93 -5.26 12.95
CA GLU A 7 -17.07 -4.79 11.58
C GLU A 7 -17.77 -3.43 11.55
N VAL A 8 -17.15 -2.47 10.89
CA VAL A 8 -17.73 -1.15 10.62
C VAL A 8 -17.67 -0.92 9.11
N GLY A 9 -18.76 -1.29 8.41
CA GLY A 9 -18.78 -1.29 6.94
C GLY A 9 -17.84 -2.33 6.36
N GLU A 10 -16.89 -1.91 5.53
CA GLU A 10 -15.85 -2.78 4.96
C GLU A 10 -14.59 -2.88 5.84
N LEU A 11 -14.53 -2.13 6.94
CA LEU A 11 -13.37 -2.07 7.81
C LEU A 11 -13.52 -3.05 8.98
N LEU A 12 -12.40 -3.65 9.39
CA LEU A 12 -12.32 -4.59 10.50
C LEU A 12 -11.46 -4.02 11.62
N GLU A 13 -11.91 -4.16 12.85
CA GLU A 13 -11.20 -3.75 14.06
C GLU A 13 -11.13 -4.91 15.05
N LEU A 14 -9.95 -5.13 15.65
CA LEU A 14 -9.79 -6.06 16.75
C LEU A 14 -10.30 -5.43 18.06
N THR A 15 -11.30 -6.04 18.68
CA THR A 15 -11.94 -5.53 19.89
C THR A 15 -11.19 -5.91 21.18
N SER A 16 -10.34 -6.94 21.15
CA SER A 16 -9.56 -7.37 22.31
C SER A 16 -8.10 -7.67 21.96
N GLU A 17 -7.19 -7.23 22.83
CA GLU A 17 -5.75 -7.51 22.72
C GLU A 17 -5.40 -8.98 22.94
N GLU A 18 -6.25 -9.74 23.63
CA GLU A 18 -6.06 -11.16 23.90
C GLU A 18 -6.06 -12.05 22.65
N ALA A 19 -6.56 -11.55 21.51
CA ALA A 19 -6.52 -12.26 20.24
C ALA A 19 -5.12 -12.30 19.61
N CYS A 20 -4.19 -11.56 20.16
CA CYS A 20 -2.84 -11.41 19.61
C CYS A 20 -1.82 -12.07 20.55
N SER A 21 -0.97 -12.96 20.01
CA SER A 21 0.13 -13.52 20.79
C SER A 21 1.12 -12.41 21.15
N ALA A 22 1.28 -12.13 22.44
CA ALA A 22 2.16 -11.06 22.95
C ALA A 22 3.62 -11.18 22.49
N GLU A 23 4.05 -12.38 22.12
CA GLU A 23 5.40 -12.68 21.65
C GLU A 23 5.66 -12.25 20.19
N LEU A 24 4.61 -12.07 19.39
CA LEU A 24 4.70 -11.79 17.94
C LEU A 24 4.26 -10.37 17.57
N ILE A 25 3.79 -9.59 18.53
CA ILE A 25 3.25 -8.25 18.31
C ILE A 25 4.10 -7.21 19.04
N ASN A 26 4.58 -6.26 18.27
CA ASN A 26 5.16 -5.02 18.75
C ASN A 26 4.18 -3.88 18.45
N ASP A 27 4.29 -2.75 19.16
CA ASP A 27 3.43 -1.58 18.97
C ASP A 27 3.43 -1.06 17.52
N ASP A 28 4.57 -1.22 16.80
CA ASP A 28 4.74 -0.79 15.41
C ASP A 28 3.98 -1.67 14.39
N ILE A 29 3.64 -2.90 14.76
CA ILE A 29 2.97 -3.86 13.85
C ILE A 29 1.55 -4.20 14.30
N ARG A 30 1.07 -3.58 15.38
CA ARG A 30 -0.30 -3.71 15.87
C ARG A 30 -1.30 -3.13 14.86
N PRO A 31 -2.45 -3.78 14.65
CA PRO A 31 -3.51 -3.21 13.83
C PRO A 31 -3.94 -1.84 14.36
N THR A 32 -4.00 -0.85 13.48
CA THR A 32 -4.37 0.51 13.84
C THR A 32 -5.88 0.57 14.14
N PRO A 33 -6.29 1.06 15.33
CA PRO A 33 -7.71 1.27 15.66
C PRO A 33 -8.37 2.25 14.70
N LEU A 34 -9.70 2.15 14.55
CA LEU A 34 -10.45 2.96 13.57
C LEU A 34 -10.42 4.46 13.88
N ASP A 35 -10.36 4.84 15.14
CA ASP A 35 -10.27 6.23 15.59
C ASP A 35 -8.95 6.91 15.21
N GLN A 36 -7.88 6.13 15.04
CA GLN A 36 -6.56 6.62 14.61
C GLN A 36 -6.37 6.63 13.09
N ARG A 37 -7.29 6.04 12.31
CA ARG A 37 -7.23 6.02 10.85
C ARG A 37 -7.74 7.33 10.26
N THR A 38 -6.96 8.39 10.40
CA THR A 38 -7.32 9.76 9.98
C THR A 38 -6.97 10.09 8.54
N TRP A 39 -6.21 9.23 7.87
CA TRP A 39 -5.77 9.44 6.50
C TRP A 39 -6.92 9.24 5.52
N ASN A 40 -7.11 10.21 4.65
CA ASN A 40 -8.06 10.16 3.55
C ASN A 40 -7.33 10.00 2.20
N VAL A 41 -8.11 9.87 1.14
CA VAL A 41 -7.62 9.73 -0.24
C VAL A 41 -6.60 10.82 -0.63
N TRP A 42 -6.78 12.06 -0.17
CA TRP A 42 -5.90 13.17 -0.49
C TRP A 42 -4.53 13.08 0.19
N HIS A 43 -4.48 12.58 1.41
CA HIS A 43 -3.22 12.32 2.11
C HIS A 43 -2.39 11.26 1.37
N ILE A 44 -3.04 10.18 0.95
CA ILE A 44 -2.38 9.10 0.19
C ILE A 44 -1.96 9.60 -1.20
N ALA A 45 -2.81 10.35 -1.89
CA ALA A 45 -2.48 10.91 -3.21
C ALA A 45 -1.28 11.86 -3.13
N SER A 46 -1.22 12.77 -2.15
CA SER A 46 -0.08 13.67 -1.97
C SER A 46 1.21 12.94 -1.62
N LEU A 47 1.14 11.88 -0.82
CA LEU A 47 2.27 11.01 -0.52
C LEU A 47 2.82 10.38 -1.82
N TRP A 48 1.95 9.82 -2.65
CA TRP A 48 2.33 9.18 -3.91
C TRP A 48 2.91 10.18 -4.92
N VAL A 49 2.35 11.38 -5.01
CA VAL A 49 2.93 12.47 -5.84
C VAL A 49 4.33 12.79 -5.36
N GLY A 50 4.53 12.97 -4.05
CA GLY A 50 5.84 13.24 -3.47
C GLY A 50 6.86 12.13 -3.73
N MET A 51 6.45 10.88 -3.66
CA MET A 51 7.31 9.71 -3.95
C MET A 51 7.65 9.57 -5.44
N SER A 52 6.76 10.01 -6.34
CA SER A 52 6.97 9.94 -7.78
C SER A 52 7.98 10.97 -8.27
N VAL A 53 8.16 12.08 -7.55
CA VAL A 53 9.14 13.13 -7.86
C VAL A 53 10.51 12.69 -7.35
N CYS A 54 11.15 11.78 -8.07
CA CYS A 54 12.45 11.25 -7.70
C CYS A 54 13.37 11.11 -8.93
N ILE A 55 14.68 11.13 -8.70
CA ILE A 55 15.70 11.05 -9.76
C ILE A 55 15.53 9.81 -10.65
N PRO A 56 15.31 8.58 -10.11
CA PRO A 56 15.10 7.39 -10.95
C PRO A 56 13.94 7.52 -11.94
N THR A 57 12.85 8.17 -11.56
CA THR A 57 11.69 8.38 -12.44
C THR A 57 12.04 9.28 -13.63
N TYR A 58 12.80 10.35 -13.37
CA TYR A 58 13.27 11.22 -14.46
C TYR A 58 14.29 10.53 -15.37
N MET A 59 15.19 9.74 -14.80
CA MET A 59 16.18 8.98 -15.56
C MET A 59 15.52 7.90 -16.43
N LEU A 60 14.41 7.32 -16.00
CA LEU A 60 13.68 6.32 -16.79
C LEU A 60 13.25 6.88 -18.14
N ALA A 61 12.59 8.04 -18.16
CA ALA A 61 12.16 8.69 -19.40
C ALA A 61 13.36 9.10 -20.27
N SER A 62 14.41 9.66 -19.66
CA SER A 62 15.64 10.04 -20.34
C SER A 62 16.32 8.84 -21.00
N ASN A 63 16.45 7.72 -20.30
CA ASN A 63 17.08 6.51 -20.82
C ASN A 63 16.28 5.89 -21.99
N MET A 64 14.95 5.95 -21.95
CA MET A 64 14.11 5.51 -23.08
C MET A 64 14.33 6.35 -24.31
N ILE A 65 14.42 7.66 -24.18
CA ILE A 65 14.65 8.59 -25.31
C ILE A 65 16.06 8.41 -25.87
N THR A 66 17.08 8.27 -25.01
CA THR A 66 18.47 8.02 -25.45
C THR A 66 18.61 6.63 -26.09
N GLY A 67 17.77 5.67 -25.71
CA GLY A 67 17.67 4.35 -26.35
C GLY A 67 17.01 4.34 -27.72
N GLY A 68 16.54 5.51 -28.20
CA GLY A 68 15.99 5.68 -29.56
C GLY A 68 14.47 5.75 -29.64
N LEU A 69 13.75 5.73 -28.48
CA LEU A 69 12.29 5.93 -28.50
C LEU A 69 11.97 7.43 -28.68
N SER A 70 10.90 7.69 -29.43
CA SER A 70 10.33 9.04 -29.45
C SER A 70 9.71 9.37 -28.08
N TRP A 71 9.61 10.65 -27.75
CA TRP A 71 9.03 11.08 -26.47
C TRP A 71 7.58 10.60 -26.28
N LYS A 72 6.80 10.45 -27.35
CA LYS A 72 5.44 9.91 -27.31
C LYS A 72 5.41 8.43 -26.95
N GLU A 73 6.31 7.64 -27.52
CA GLU A 73 6.46 6.22 -27.23
C GLU A 73 6.93 6.01 -25.79
N ALA A 74 7.91 6.80 -25.33
CA ALA A 74 8.37 6.75 -23.95
C ALA A 74 7.23 7.05 -22.97
N MET A 75 6.44 8.09 -23.19
CA MET A 75 5.26 8.40 -22.36
C MET A 75 4.21 7.30 -22.37
N CYS A 76 3.91 6.74 -23.54
CA CYS A 76 2.95 5.64 -23.67
C CYS A 76 3.41 4.39 -22.90
N MET A 77 4.69 4.03 -23.01
CA MET A 77 5.28 2.89 -22.28
C MET A 77 5.26 3.09 -20.78
N ILE A 78 5.60 4.28 -20.30
CA ILE A 78 5.54 4.61 -18.85
C ILE A 78 4.10 4.53 -18.34
N LEU A 79 3.14 5.06 -19.10
CA LEU A 79 1.71 5.00 -18.73
C LEU A 79 1.21 3.56 -18.65
N LEU A 80 1.50 2.75 -19.68
CA LEU A 80 1.12 1.33 -19.71
C LEU A 80 1.76 0.55 -18.57
N GLY A 81 3.05 0.75 -18.31
CA GLY A 81 3.74 0.12 -17.19
C GLY A 81 3.09 0.46 -15.85
N ASN A 82 2.77 1.73 -15.61
CA ASN A 82 2.09 2.16 -14.39
C ASN A 82 0.67 1.57 -14.28
N LEU A 83 -0.09 1.47 -15.37
CA LEU A 83 -1.40 0.82 -15.37
C LEU A 83 -1.33 -0.66 -14.99
N ILE A 84 -0.34 -1.38 -15.52
CA ILE A 84 -0.13 -2.79 -15.18
C ILE A 84 0.23 -2.94 -13.69
N VAL A 85 1.11 -2.10 -13.16
CA VAL A 85 1.53 -2.11 -11.75
C VAL A 85 0.42 -1.66 -10.81
N ALA A 86 -0.49 -0.79 -11.26
CA ALA A 86 -1.60 -0.32 -10.44
C ALA A 86 -2.51 -1.45 -9.95
N VAL A 87 -2.72 -2.49 -10.76
CA VAL A 87 -3.57 -3.64 -10.38
C VAL A 87 -3.05 -4.36 -9.13
N PRO A 88 -1.83 -4.91 -9.09
CA PRO A 88 -1.31 -5.56 -7.90
C PRO A 88 -1.15 -4.58 -6.72
N MET A 89 -0.87 -3.30 -6.98
CA MET A 89 -0.81 -2.29 -5.93
C MET A 89 -2.14 -2.08 -5.22
N VAL A 90 -3.23 -1.97 -5.97
CA VAL A 90 -4.60 -1.84 -5.40
C VAL A 90 -4.95 -3.08 -4.60
N LEU A 91 -4.63 -4.27 -5.10
CA LEU A 91 -4.88 -5.53 -4.38
C LEU A 91 -4.12 -5.59 -3.05
N ASN A 92 -2.85 -5.22 -3.04
CA ASN A 92 -2.05 -5.16 -1.82
C ASN A 92 -2.55 -4.07 -0.85
N GLY A 93 -2.90 -2.90 -1.36
CA GLY A 93 -3.43 -1.79 -0.56
C GLY A 93 -4.79 -2.10 0.08
N HIS A 94 -5.62 -2.91 -0.58
CA HIS A 94 -6.93 -3.29 -0.05
C HIS A 94 -6.84 -4.00 1.31
N ALA A 95 -5.90 -4.92 1.48
CA ALA A 95 -5.70 -5.61 2.73
C ALA A 95 -5.26 -4.66 3.85
N GLY A 96 -4.34 -3.73 3.57
CA GLY A 96 -3.89 -2.73 4.54
C GLY A 96 -5.00 -1.79 4.99
N THR A 97 -5.85 -1.33 4.07
CA THR A 97 -6.97 -0.44 4.40
C THR A 97 -8.07 -1.15 5.17
N ARG A 98 -8.41 -2.38 4.80
CA ARG A 98 -9.47 -3.14 5.43
C ARG A 98 -9.13 -3.58 6.86
N TYR A 99 -7.93 -4.12 7.06
CA TYR A 99 -7.50 -4.68 8.36
C TYR A 99 -6.69 -3.69 9.21
N GLY A 100 -6.18 -2.59 8.63
CA GLY A 100 -5.32 -1.64 9.32
C GLY A 100 -3.97 -2.21 9.74
N ILE A 101 -3.47 -3.20 9.00
CA ILE A 101 -2.20 -3.88 9.29
C ILE A 101 -1.10 -3.42 8.33
N PRO A 102 0.14 -3.28 8.81
CA PRO A 102 1.27 -2.93 7.96
C PRO A 102 1.67 -4.09 7.04
N PHE A 103 2.30 -3.76 5.91
CA PHE A 103 2.71 -4.72 4.89
C PHE A 103 3.57 -5.90 5.40
N PRO A 104 4.52 -5.73 6.35
CA PRO A 104 5.30 -6.85 6.88
C PRO A 104 4.45 -7.95 7.51
N VAL A 105 3.30 -7.60 8.11
CA VAL A 105 2.37 -8.58 8.70
C VAL A 105 1.71 -9.43 7.62
N LEU A 106 1.30 -8.80 6.50
CA LEU A 106 0.81 -9.51 5.33
C LEU A 106 1.88 -10.40 4.70
N GLY A 107 3.12 -9.93 4.61
CA GLY A 107 4.24 -10.69 4.10
C GLY A 107 4.52 -11.97 4.88
N ARG A 108 4.32 -11.96 6.19
CA ARG A 108 4.46 -13.16 7.04
C ARG A 108 3.50 -14.28 6.66
N ALA A 109 2.28 -13.96 6.25
CA ALA A 109 1.32 -14.96 5.82
C ALA A 109 1.75 -15.69 4.53
N ALA A 110 2.52 -15.02 3.67
CA ALA A 110 2.98 -15.55 2.39
C ALA A 110 4.37 -16.22 2.47
N PHE A 111 5.26 -15.68 3.30
CA PHE A 111 6.68 -16.07 3.33
C PHE A 111 7.12 -16.80 4.63
N GLY A 112 6.26 -16.83 5.62
CA GLY A 112 6.56 -17.47 6.91
C GLY A 112 7.24 -16.60 7.94
#